data_de364bdf1e36b1d93108939dbfb8308f
#
_entry.id   de364bdf1e36b1d93108939dbfb8308f
#
_cell.length_a   1.000
_cell.length_b   1.000
_cell.length_c   1.000
_cell.angle_alpha   90.00
_cell.angle_beta   90.00
_cell.angle_gamma   90.00
#
_symmetry.space_group_name_H-M   'P 1'
#
loop_
_entity.id
_entity.type
_entity.pdbx_description
1 polymer ?
#
loop_
_entity_poly.entity_id
_entity_poly.type
_entity_poly.pdbx_seq_one_letter_code
_entity_poly.pdbx_strand_id
1 'polypeptide(L)'
;MTFLKKIKRKSSDIYTVRPITLAFLGDSVTQGCFELTARRSGGVDVVYDGEAVYHNQVRKIFSLLCPNVPLAIITAGICGATAKQGHERIATEVLPYRPDLAVVCYGLNDCKRGMDNLPNYQSDLTAIFDSLLENGSEVIFMTPNTLGEYVDESFTDSELVRIATEVCTEKNQTTLDAYLNAAKAICREKKIPVCDCHANWKAMRAAGIDTTALLSNKINHPVREMHFMFAYELVK
;
A
#
# COMPACT_ATOMS: atom_id res chain seq x y z
N MET A 1 4.17 21.75 -11.38
CA MET A 1 3.06 21.46 -12.37
C MET A 1 2.31 20.27 -11.81
N THR A 2 0.98 20.34 -11.68
CA THR A 2 0.19 19.24 -11.11
C THR A 2 0.18 18.01 -12.01
N PHE A 3 -0.01 16.83 -11.41
CA PHE A 3 -0.05 15.54 -12.10
C PHE A 3 -1.04 15.55 -13.29
N LEU A 4 -2.25 16.07 -13.08
CA LEU A 4 -3.25 16.20 -14.15
C LEU A 4 -2.79 17.12 -15.30
N LYS A 5 -2.06 18.20 -14.99
CA LYS A 5 -1.47 19.07 -16.03
C LYS A 5 -0.35 18.36 -16.81
N LYS A 6 0.41 17.47 -16.13
CA LYS A 6 1.43 16.64 -16.79
C LYS A 6 0.77 15.64 -17.75
N ILE A 7 -0.31 14.98 -17.36
CA ILE A 7 -1.11 14.09 -18.23
C ILE A 7 -1.60 14.85 -19.46
N LYS A 8 -2.25 16.00 -19.25
CA LYS A 8 -2.76 16.83 -20.36
C LYS A 8 -1.65 17.25 -21.32
N ARG A 9 -0.49 17.67 -20.80
CA ARG A 9 0.67 18.03 -21.61
C ARG A 9 1.19 16.82 -22.42
N LYS A 10 1.31 15.64 -21.80
CA LYS A 10 1.74 14.44 -22.51
C LYS A 10 0.73 14.01 -23.56
N SER A 11 -0.56 14.11 -23.29
CA SER A 11 -1.62 13.80 -24.26
C SER A 11 -1.59 14.72 -25.49
N SER A 12 -1.18 16.00 -25.32
CA SER A 12 -1.07 16.94 -26.42
C SER A 12 0.23 16.83 -27.22
N ASP A 13 1.28 16.24 -26.65
CA ASP A 13 2.56 15.99 -27.29
C ASP A 13 3.16 14.66 -26.82
N ILE A 14 2.77 13.61 -27.52
CA ILE A 14 3.20 12.25 -27.20
C ILE A 14 4.65 11.94 -27.63
N TYR A 15 5.26 12.76 -28.46
CA TYR A 15 6.59 12.52 -29.02
C TYR A 15 7.70 13.17 -28.17
N THR A 16 7.55 14.45 -27.82
CA THR A 16 8.64 15.21 -27.18
C THR A 16 8.52 15.24 -25.64
N VAL A 17 7.31 15.10 -25.08
CA VAL A 17 7.10 15.02 -23.62
C VAL A 17 7.36 13.59 -23.15
N ARG A 18 8.15 13.42 -22.06
CA ARG A 18 8.43 12.10 -21.49
C ARG A 18 7.14 11.37 -21.05
N PRO A 19 7.14 10.03 -20.99
CA PRO A 19 6.02 9.26 -20.41
C PRO A 19 5.68 9.73 -18.98
N ILE A 20 4.42 9.58 -18.61
CA ILE A 20 4.00 9.74 -17.21
C ILE A 20 4.57 8.59 -16.40
N THR A 21 5.17 8.89 -15.26
CA THR A 21 5.76 7.88 -14.38
C THR A 21 5.07 7.89 -13.02
N LEU A 22 4.50 6.74 -12.65
CA LEU A 22 3.96 6.48 -11.31
C LEU A 22 4.93 5.60 -10.54
N ALA A 23 5.07 5.84 -9.23
CA ALA A 23 5.78 4.93 -8.33
C ALA A 23 4.86 4.47 -7.21
N PHE A 24 5.01 3.22 -6.81
CA PHE A 24 4.26 2.60 -5.72
C PHE A 24 5.25 2.02 -4.71
N LEU A 25 5.40 2.69 -3.57
CA LEU A 25 6.30 2.32 -2.49
C LEU A 25 5.50 1.76 -1.32
N GLY A 26 5.81 0.54 -0.87
CA GLY A 26 5.05 -0.09 0.20
C GLY A 26 5.57 -1.46 0.60
N ASP A 27 4.69 -2.23 1.21
CA ASP A 27 4.95 -3.56 1.75
C ASP A 27 4.44 -4.70 0.84
N SER A 28 4.03 -5.82 1.45
CA SER A 28 3.50 -7.00 0.76
C SER A 28 2.24 -6.72 -0.08
N VAL A 29 1.36 -5.82 0.38
CA VAL A 29 0.15 -5.45 -0.36
C VAL A 29 0.53 -4.72 -1.67
N THR A 30 1.57 -3.90 -1.63
CA THR A 30 2.11 -3.22 -2.81
C THR A 30 2.91 -4.17 -3.70
N GLN A 31 3.58 -5.19 -3.13
CA GLN A 31 4.30 -6.19 -3.91
C GLN A 31 3.36 -7.15 -4.66
N GLY A 32 2.14 -7.34 -4.18
CA GLY A 32 1.19 -8.31 -4.72
C GLY A 32 1.32 -9.68 -4.08
N CYS A 33 1.47 -9.69 -2.75
CA CYS A 33 1.42 -10.90 -1.92
C CYS A 33 -0.03 -11.24 -1.58
N PHE A 34 -0.37 -12.52 -1.67
CA PHE A 34 -1.73 -13.02 -1.44
C PHE A 34 -1.75 -14.14 -0.39
N GLU A 35 -1.85 -15.38 -0.79
CA GLU A 35 -1.96 -16.52 0.10
C GLU A 35 -0.63 -16.81 0.81
N LEU A 36 -0.71 -17.44 1.97
CA LEU A 36 0.42 -17.98 2.69
C LEU A 36 0.28 -19.50 2.76
N THR A 37 1.39 -20.21 2.60
CA THR A 37 1.48 -21.65 2.81
C THR A 37 2.63 -21.96 3.75
N ALA A 38 2.40 -22.88 4.70
CA ALA A 38 3.46 -23.28 5.64
C ALA A 38 4.52 -24.12 4.93
N ARG A 39 5.79 -23.85 5.26
CA ARG A 39 6.93 -24.66 4.79
C ARG A 39 7.17 -25.84 5.73
N ARG A 40 7.50 -27.00 5.17
CA ARG A 40 7.92 -28.15 5.97
C ARG A 40 9.19 -27.89 6.81
N SER A 41 10.01 -26.93 6.40
CA SER A 41 11.23 -26.51 7.12
C SER A 41 10.99 -25.39 8.15
N GLY A 42 9.76 -25.02 8.39
CA GLY A 42 9.37 -23.86 9.19
C GLY A 42 9.28 -22.55 8.38
N GLY A 43 8.46 -21.60 8.87
CA GLY A 43 8.14 -20.37 8.19
C GLY A 43 7.06 -20.55 7.11
N VAL A 44 6.88 -19.54 6.27
CA VAL A 44 5.82 -19.51 5.24
C VAL A 44 6.37 -19.18 3.86
N ASP A 45 5.73 -19.72 2.84
CA ASP A 45 5.83 -19.26 1.46
C ASP A 45 4.68 -18.32 1.14
N VAL A 46 4.93 -17.38 0.23
CA VAL A 46 3.96 -16.38 -0.20
C VAL A 46 3.63 -16.61 -1.67
N VAL A 47 2.35 -16.56 -2.02
CA VAL A 47 1.91 -16.53 -3.41
C VAL A 47 1.94 -15.08 -3.90
N TYR A 48 2.63 -14.85 -5.01
CA TYR A 48 2.72 -13.54 -5.67
C TYR A 48 1.88 -13.50 -6.94
N ASP A 49 1.12 -12.42 -7.14
CA ASP A 49 0.34 -12.18 -8.34
C ASP A 49 0.41 -10.69 -8.73
N GLY A 50 1.42 -10.34 -9.53
CA GLY A 50 1.64 -8.97 -9.99
C GLY A 50 0.53 -8.45 -10.93
N GLU A 51 -0.24 -9.33 -11.57
CA GLU A 51 -1.34 -8.92 -12.46
C GLU A 51 -2.58 -8.47 -11.68
N ALA A 52 -2.83 -9.06 -10.52
CA ALA A 52 -3.99 -8.73 -9.69
C ALA A 52 -3.76 -7.51 -8.78
N VAL A 53 -2.49 -7.13 -8.53
CA VAL A 53 -2.15 -6.07 -7.58
C VAL A 53 -2.71 -4.69 -8.00
N TYR A 54 -3.03 -3.86 -7.03
CA TYR A 54 -3.75 -2.60 -7.23
C TYR A 54 -3.06 -1.62 -8.20
N HIS A 55 -1.73 -1.54 -8.21
CA HIS A 55 -1.03 -0.66 -9.14
C HIS A 55 -1.18 -1.11 -10.61
N ASN A 56 -1.31 -2.40 -10.87
CA ASN A 56 -1.62 -2.89 -12.21
C ASN A 56 -3.08 -2.63 -12.59
N GLN A 57 -4.01 -2.67 -11.63
CA GLN A 57 -5.39 -2.23 -11.85
C GLN A 57 -5.45 -0.71 -12.13
N VAL A 58 -4.65 0.12 -11.43
CA VAL A 58 -4.50 1.56 -11.74
C VAL A 58 -4.02 1.73 -13.18
N ARG A 59 -3.04 0.95 -13.64
CA ARG A 59 -2.57 0.99 -15.03
C ARG A 59 -3.70 0.69 -16.02
N LYS A 60 -4.51 -0.33 -15.75
CA LYS A 60 -5.65 -0.71 -16.60
C LYS A 60 -6.69 0.42 -16.67
N ILE A 61 -7.06 0.99 -15.52
CA ILE A 61 -8.01 2.12 -15.46
C ILE A 61 -7.42 3.34 -16.19
N PHE A 62 -6.15 3.67 -15.94
CA PHE A 62 -5.49 4.79 -16.61
C PHE A 62 -5.47 4.63 -18.13
N SER A 63 -5.23 3.41 -18.63
CA SER A 63 -5.24 3.12 -20.06
C SER A 63 -6.63 3.30 -20.71
N LEU A 64 -7.70 3.13 -19.95
CA LEU A 64 -9.06 3.42 -20.41
C LEU A 64 -9.35 4.92 -20.44
N LEU A 65 -8.89 5.65 -19.41
CA LEU A 65 -9.15 7.10 -19.28
C LEU A 65 -8.24 7.94 -20.19
N CYS A 66 -7.02 7.49 -20.40
CA CYS A 66 -5.97 8.23 -21.13
C CYS A 66 -5.25 7.29 -22.12
N PRO A 67 -5.95 6.73 -23.14
CA PRO A 67 -5.41 5.67 -23.99
C PRO A 67 -4.19 6.08 -24.83
N ASN A 68 -4.02 7.36 -25.11
CA ASN A 68 -2.90 7.91 -25.88
C ASN A 68 -1.74 8.42 -25.00
N VAL A 69 -1.79 8.23 -23.67
CA VAL A 69 -0.75 8.69 -22.74
C VAL A 69 0.11 7.51 -22.30
N PRO A 70 1.37 7.39 -22.76
CA PRO A 70 2.28 6.38 -22.28
C PRO A 70 2.52 6.51 -20.78
N LEU A 71 2.38 5.39 -20.06
CA LEU A 71 2.53 5.28 -18.62
C LEU A 71 3.65 4.31 -18.26
N ALA A 72 4.61 4.76 -17.45
CA ALA A 72 5.59 3.92 -16.77
C ALA A 72 5.18 3.70 -15.31
N ILE A 73 5.29 2.48 -14.81
CA ILE A 73 5.02 2.14 -13.40
C ILE A 73 6.29 1.58 -12.78
N ILE A 74 6.68 2.17 -11.66
CA ILE A 74 7.76 1.70 -10.79
C ILE A 74 7.11 1.04 -9.58
N THR A 75 7.38 -0.24 -9.38
CA THR A 75 6.87 -1.01 -8.24
C THR A 75 8.00 -1.22 -7.23
N ALA A 76 7.84 -0.69 -6.05
CA ALA A 76 8.79 -0.76 -4.95
C ALA A 76 8.12 -1.31 -3.67
N GLY A 77 7.27 -2.34 -3.82
CA GLY A 77 6.70 -3.11 -2.73
C GLY A 77 7.63 -4.24 -2.31
N ILE A 78 7.82 -4.46 -1.01
CA ILE A 78 8.58 -5.59 -0.47
C ILE A 78 7.82 -6.23 0.70
N CYS A 79 7.61 -7.54 0.64
CA CYS A 79 6.92 -8.31 1.66
C CYS A 79 7.57 -8.11 3.04
N GLY A 80 6.74 -7.80 4.05
CA GLY A 80 7.20 -7.56 5.41
C GLY A 80 7.85 -6.20 5.66
N ALA A 81 8.03 -5.36 4.63
CA ALA A 81 8.69 -4.06 4.79
C ALA A 81 7.88 -3.09 5.66
N THR A 82 8.61 -2.28 6.40
CA THR A 82 8.14 -1.16 7.22
C THR A 82 8.51 0.17 6.56
N ALA A 83 7.97 1.29 7.07
CA ALA A 83 8.34 2.62 6.62
C ALA A 83 9.85 2.87 6.71
N LYS A 84 10.52 2.34 7.76
CA LYS A 84 11.98 2.41 7.91
C LYS A 84 12.71 1.83 6.69
N GLN A 85 12.36 0.61 6.30
CA GLN A 85 12.98 -0.05 5.14
C GLN A 85 12.61 0.65 3.82
N GLY A 86 11.40 1.23 3.74
CA GLY A 86 11.02 2.10 2.63
C GLY A 86 11.92 3.34 2.52
N HIS A 87 12.18 3.99 3.65
CA HIS A 87 13.10 5.13 3.74
C HIS A 87 14.54 4.76 3.34
N GLU A 88 15.05 3.64 3.83
CA GLU A 88 16.42 3.18 3.53
C GLU A 88 16.65 2.89 2.04
N ARG A 89 15.61 2.47 1.28
CA ARG A 89 15.75 2.05 -0.12
C ARG A 89 15.18 3.03 -1.15
N ILE A 90 14.48 4.08 -0.73
CA ILE A 90 13.82 5.02 -1.66
C ILE A 90 14.81 5.68 -2.63
N ALA A 91 16.03 5.99 -2.14
CA ALA A 91 17.07 6.65 -2.93
C ALA A 91 17.56 5.82 -4.12
N THR A 92 17.45 4.50 -4.05
CA THR A 92 17.89 3.59 -5.12
C THR A 92 16.74 3.05 -5.95
N GLU A 93 15.56 2.88 -5.36
CA GLU A 93 14.45 2.18 -6.02
C GLU A 93 13.38 3.12 -6.62
N VAL A 94 13.28 4.36 -6.14
CA VAL A 94 12.21 5.27 -6.56
C VAL A 94 12.74 6.60 -7.09
N LEU A 95 13.60 7.29 -6.34
CA LEU A 95 14.02 8.66 -6.69
C LEU A 95 14.76 8.76 -8.05
N PRO A 96 15.57 7.78 -8.50
CA PRO A 96 16.25 7.85 -9.80
C PRO A 96 15.30 7.94 -11.00
N TYR A 97 14.09 7.41 -10.85
CA TYR A 97 13.07 7.43 -11.91
C TYR A 97 12.27 8.73 -11.98
N ARG A 98 12.43 9.62 -10.99
CA ARG A 98 11.77 10.92 -10.91
C ARG A 98 10.27 10.83 -11.20
N PRO A 99 9.50 10.04 -10.40
CA PRO A 99 8.08 9.81 -10.67
C PRO A 99 7.29 11.11 -10.66
N ASP A 100 6.28 11.20 -11.51
CA ASP A 100 5.36 12.33 -11.52
C ASP A 100 4.40 12.31 -10.35
N LEU A 101 4.05 11.09 -9.90
CA LEU A 101 3.24 10.81 -8.73
C LEU A 101 3.77 9.55 -8.04
N ALA A 102 3.92 9.62 -6.72
CA ALA A 102 4.26 8.48 -5.88
C ALA A 102 3.12 8.15 -4.92
N VAL A 103 2.73 6.89 -4.86
CA VAL A 103 1.80 6.33 -3.87
C VAL A 103 2.61 5.61 -2.81
N VAL A 104 2.44 6.01 -1.55
CA VAL A 104 3.13 5.43 -0.38
C VAL A 104 2.10 4.71 0.49
N CYS A 105 2.37 3.43 0.82
CA CYS A 105 1.47 2.60 1.62
C CYS A 105 2.26 1.80 2.66
N TYR A 106 2.20 2.23 3.93
CA TYR A 106 2.82 1.57 5.09
C TYR A 106 1.92 1.63 6.31
N GLY A 107 2.17 0.76 7.29
CA GLY A 107 1.46 0.72 8.56
C GLY A 107 1.20 -0.70 9.06
N LEU A 108 0.87 -1.65 8.18
CA LEU A 108 0.52 -3.04 8.55
C LEU A 108 1.65 -3.78 9.29
N ASN A 109 2.90 -3.57 8.90
CA ASN A 109 4.05 -4.18 9.55
C ASN A 109 4.62 -3.31 10.65
N ASP A 110 4.48 -2.00 10.51
CA ASP A 110 4.96 -1.02 11.48
C ASP A 110 4.23 -1.16 12.82
N CYS A 111 2.90 -1.32 12.80
CA CYS A 111 2.07 -1.42 14.00
C CYS A 111 2.40 -2.65 14.87
N LYS A 112 2.93 -3.72 14.28
CA LYS A 112 3.35 -4.92 15.01
C LYS A 112 4.49 -4.65 16.01
N ARG A 113 5.19 -3.52 15.87
CA ARG A 113 6.25 -3.08 16.79
C ARG A 113 5.73 -2.35 18.02
N GLY A 114 4.40 -2.20 18.16
CA GLY A 114 3.75 -1.56 19.30
C GLY A 114 3.85 -0.04 19.28
N MET A 115 3.24 0.59 20.30
CA MET A 115 3.13 2.06 20.39
C MET A 115 4.46 2.76 20.63
N ASP A 116 5.42 2.11 21.26
CA ASP A 116 6.75 2.69 21.54
C ASP A 116 7.52 2.99 20.25
N ASN A 117 7.21 2.29 19.16
CA ASN A 117 7.83 2.52 17.85
C ASN A 117 7.11 3.57 16.99
N LEU A 118 5.97 4.10 17.42
CA LEU A 118 5.20 5.08 16.66
C LEU A 118 6.01 6.33 16.27
N PRO A 119 6.87 6.92 17.15
CA PRO A 119 7.69 8.08 16.78
C PRO A 119 8.68 7.76 15.65
N ASN A 120 9.27 6.56 15.63
CA ASN A 120 10.16 6.14 14.55
C ASN A 120 9.41 6.01 13.22
N TYR A 121 8.22 5.39 13.21
CA TYR A 121 7.37 5.33 12.03
C TYR A 121 7.04 6.73 11.48
N GLN A 122 6.68 7.66 12.36
CA GLN A 122 6.40 9.04 11.96
C GLN A 122 7.62 9.71 11.32
N SER A 123 8.81 9.53 11.91
CA SER A 123 10.07 10.05 11.39
C SER A 123 10.40 9.48 10.00
N ASP A 124 10.33 8.16 9.85
CA ASP A 124 10.65 7.48 8.59
C ASP A 124 9.66 7.86 7.49
N LEU A 125 8.36 7.92 7.81
CA LEU A 125 7.33 8.30 6.85
C LEU A 125 7.48 9.77 6.42
N THR A 126 7.84 10.65 7.36
CA THR A 126 8.13 12.06 7.08
C THR A 126 9.30 12.18 6.11
N ALA A 127 10.40 11.45 6.35
CA ALA A 127 11.56 11.45 5.48
C ALA A 127 11.27 10.90 4.06
N ILE A 128 10.42 9.87 3.95
CA ILE A 128 9.94 9.37 2.65
C ILE A 128 9.19 10.47 1.90
N PHE A 129 8.26 11.15 2.56
CA PHE A 129 7.48 12.22 1.94
C PHE A 129 8.36 13.39 1.50
N ASP A 130 9.28 13.83 2.35
CA ASP A 130 10.19 14.93 2.04
C ASP A 130 11.08 14.58 0.85
N SER A 131 11.67 13.39 0.83
CA SER A 131 12.49 12.92 -0.30
C SER A 131 11.74 12.92 -1.63
N LEU A 132 10.47 12.49 -1.63
CA LEU A 132 9.64 12.48 -2.83
C LEU A 132 9.26 13.89 -3.29
N LEU A 133 8.87 14.76 -2.36
CA LEU A 133 8.50 16.16 -2.65
C LEU A 133 9.70 16.93 -3.18
N GLU A 134 10.88 16.78 -2.56
CA GLU A 134 12.14 17.41 -2.99
C GLU A 134 12.58 16.89 -4.37
N ASN A 135 12.30 15.62 -4.68
CA ASN A 135 12.55 15.03 -6.00
C ASN A 135 11.58 15.56 -7.09
N GLY A 136 10.54 16.34 -6.70
CA GLY A 136 9.56 16.94 -7.60
C GLY A 136 8.36 16.05 -7.92
N SER A 137 8.15 14.99 -7.15
CA SER A 137 6.98 14.12 -7.23
C SER A 137 5.78 14.75 -6.52
N GLU A 138 4.56 14.55 -7.03
CA GLU A 138 3.38 14.61 -6.18
C GLU A 138 3.29 13.32 -5.37
N VAL A 139 2.70 13.38 -4.19
CA VAL A 139 2.61 12.24 -3.28
C VAL A 139 1.15 12.01 -2.88
N ILE A 140 0.73 10.75 -2.84
CA ILE A 140 -0.50 10.28 -2.20
C ILE A 140 -0.09 9.28 -1.12
N PHE A 141 -0.59 9.45 0.10
CA PHE A 141 -0.54 8.41 1.11
C PHE A 141 -1.80 7.54 1.00
N MET A 142 -1.62 6.26 0.71
CA MET A 142 -2.71 5.29 0.72
C MET A 142 -2.69 4.51 2.03
N THR A 143 -3.78 4.55 2.79
CA THR A 143 -3.91 3.66 3.96
C THR A 143 -4.19 2.23 3.49
N PRO A 144 -3.61 1.20 4.14
CA PRO A 144 -3.86 -0.19 3.79
C PRO A 144 -5.25 -0.67 4.24
N ASN A 145 -5.55 -1.95 4.02
CA ASN A 145 -6.67 -2.67 4.60
C ASN A 145 -6.59 -2.79 6.14
N THR A 146 -7.63 -3.36 6.75
CA THR A 146 -7.59 -3.82 8.16
C THR A 146 -6.85 -5.16 8.27
N LEU A 147 -6.44 -5.51 9.49
CA LEU A 147 -6.00 -6.87 9.81
C LEU A 147 -7.22 -7.82 9.96
N GLY A 148 -6.99 -9.12 9.91
CA GLY A 148 -8.01 -10.12 10.29
C GLY A 148 -8.48 -9.91 11.74
N GLU A 149 -9.74 -10.23 12.01
CA GLU A 149 -10.37 -10.01 13.32
C GLU A 149 -10.29 -11.24 14.22
N TYR A 150 -10.11 -12.40 13.63
CA TYR A 150 -10.09 -13.69 14.31
C TYR A 150 -9.15 -14.66 13.59
N VAL A 151 -8.79 -15.75 14.26
CA VAL A 151 -8.06 -16.86 13.66
C VAL A 151 -9.07 -17.71 12.87
N ASP A 152 -8.90 -17.78 11.57
CA ASP A 152 -9.82 -18.52 10.70
C ASP A 152 -9.70 -20.04 10.96
N GLU A 153 -10.85 -20.72 11.06
CA GLU A 153 -10.92 -22.16 11.34
C GLU A 153 -10.35 -23.04 10.20
N SER A 154 -10.19 -22.48 9.01
CA SER A 154 -9.57 -23.18 7.89
C SER A 154 -8.07 -23.41 8.05
N PHE A 155 -7.42 -22.73 9.00
CA PHE A 155 -6.01 -22.96 9.30
C PHE A 155 -5.82 -24.30 9.98
N THR A 156 -5.20 -25.24 9.27
CA THR A 156 -4.82 -26.57 9.79
C THR A 156 -3.35 -26.67 10.18
N ASP A 157 -2.53 -25.74 9.70
CA ASP A 157 -1.09 -25.71 9.98
C ASP A 157 -0.78 -24.84 11.19
N SER A 158 0.04 -25.38 12.12
CA SER A 158 0.37 -24.72 13.39
C SER A 158 1.11 -23.41 13.22
N GLU A 159 1.90 -23.25 12.16
CA GLU A 159 2.65 -22.01 11.90
C GLU A 159 1.69 -20.90 11.43
N LEU A 160 0.72 -21.21 10.57
CA LEU A 160 -0.31 -20.26 10.15
C LEU A 160 -1.22 -19.86 11.32
N VAL A 161 -1.62 -20.83 12.15
CA VAL A 161 -2.37 -20.56 13.39
C VAL A 161 -1.60 -19.64 14.32
N ARG A 162 -0.30 -19.90 14.52
CA ARG A 162 0.57 -19.05 15.35
C ARG A 162 0.61 -17.62 14.83
N ILE A 163 0.89 -17.44 13.53
CA ILE A 163 0.97 -16.12 12.90
C ILE A 163 -0.38 -15.39 13.00
N ALA A 164 -1.49 -16.08 12.71
CA ALA A 164 -2.82 -15.48 12.81
C ALA A 164 -3.15 -15.07 14.26
N THR A 165 -2.80 -15.92 15.25
CA THR A 165 -2.99 -15.62 16.69
C THR A 165 -2.21 -14.37 17.11
N GLU A 166 -1.00 -14.19 16.59
CA GLU A 166 -0.16 -13.02 16.90
C GLU A 166 -0.68 -11.74 16.21
N VAL A 167 -1.24 -11.84 15.00
CA VAL A 167 -1.60 -10.69 14.18
C VAL A 167 -3.07 -10.27 14.34
N CYS A 168 -4.01 -11.23 14.34
CA CYS A 168 -5.45 -10.98 14.35
C CYS A 168 -5.95 -10.68 15.76
N THR A 169 -5.54 -9.57 16.34
CA THR A 169 -5.90 -9.15 17.70
C THR A 169 -6.48 -7.73 17.71
N GLU A 170 -7.40 -7.46 18.64
CA GLU A 170 -7.95 -6.12 18.87
C GLU A 170 -6.85 -5.08 19.18
N LYS A 171 -5.82 -5.50 19.94
CA LYS A 171 -4.65 -4.66 20.22
C LYS A 171 -3.96 -4.20 18.96
N ASN A 172 -3.72 -5.11 18.01
CA ASN A 172 -3.05 -4.76 16.76
C ASN A 172 -3.94 -3.90 15.85
N GLN A 173 -5.26 -4.12 15.84
CA GLN A 173 -6.22 -3.25 15.14
C GLN A 173 -6.15 -1.82 15.69
N THR A 174 -6.20 -1.66 17.01
CA THR A 174 -6.11 -0.35 17.69
C THR A 174 -4.76 0.32 17.45
N THR A 175 -3.67 -0.46 17.46
CA THR A 175 -2.33 0.06 17.17
C THR A 175 -2.23 0.52 15.72
N LEU A 176 -2.77 -0.26 14.77
CA LEU A 176 -2.82 0.14 13.35
C LEU A 176 -3.60 1.45 13.17
N ASP A 177 -4.76 1.59 13.81
CA ASP A 177 -5.55 2.83 13.79
C ASP A 177 -4.71 4.03 14.28
N ALA A 178 -3.94 3.88 15.35
CA ALA A 178 -3.08 4.93 15.88
C ALA A 178 -1.96 5.32 14.89
N TYR A 179 -1.31 4.34 14.26
CA TYR A 179 -0.29 4.56 13.24
C TYR A 179 -0.84 5.29 12.02
N LEU A 180 -1.98 4.86 11.50
CA LEU A 180 -2.60 5.49 10.34
C LEU A 180 -3.12 6.91 10.66
N ASN A 181 -3.63 7.14 11.86
CA ASN A 181 -4.01 8.49 12.29
C ASN A 181 -2.81 9.43 12.40
N ALA A 182 -1.67 8.94 12.89
CA ALA A 182 -0.43 9.69 12.90
C ALA A 182 0.06 10.02 11.49
N ALA A 183 0.03 9.05 10.56
CA ALA A 183 0.34 9.27 9.15
C ALA A 183 -0.57 10.33 8.50
N LYS A 184 -1.87 10.25 8.74
CA LYS A 184 -2.85 11.25 8.26
C LYS A 184 -2.58 12.65 8.84
N ALA A 185 -2.07 12.75 10.08
CA ALA A 185 -1.67 14.02 10.67
C ALA A 185 -0.48 14.63 9.91
N ILE A 186 0.57 13.85 9.64
CA ILE A 186 1.71 14.27 8.82
C ILE A 186 1.25 14.71 7.43
N CYS A 187 0.35 13.95 6.81
CA CYS A 187 -0.19 14.28 5.49
C CYS A 187 -0.92 15.63 5.50
N ARG A 188 -1.71 15.93 6.55
CA ARG A 188 -2.39 17.24 6.70
C ARG A 188 -1.39 18.38 6.78
N GLU A 189 -0.34 18.24 7.58
CA GLU A 189 0.71 19.25 7.72
C GLU A 189 1.43 19.52 6.40
N LYS A 190 1.77 18.46 5.68
CA LYS A 190 2.48 18.53 4.39
C LYS A 190 1.56 18.77 3.19
N LYS A 191 0.24 18.84 3.39
CA LYS A 191 -0.78 18.98 2.32
C LYS A 191 -0.72 17.83 1.31
N ILE A 192 -0.43 16.63 1.78
CA ILE A 192 -0.42 15.40 0.99
C ILE A 192 -1.84 14.81 0.99
N PRO A 193 -2.43 14.52 -0.18
CA PRO A 193 -3.69 13.80 -0.26
C PRO A 193 -3.61 12.42 0.38
N VAL A 194 -4.69 12.00 1.03
CA VAL A 194 -4.84 10.67 1.61
C VAL A 194 -5.91 9.89 0.84
N CYS A 195 -5.52 8.74 0.29
CA CYS A 195 -6.43 7.72 -0.21
C CYS A 195 -6.78 6.79 0.96
N ASP A 196 -7.93 7.02 1.62
CA ASP A 196 -8.26 6.35 2.90
C ASP A 196 -8.99 5.03 2.68
N CYS A 197 -8.29 4.04 2.15
CA CYS A 197 -8.82 2.68 1.96
C CYS A 197 -9.16 2.00 3.29
N HIS A 198 -8.42 2.28 4.37
CA HIS A 198 -8.69 1.73 5.70
C HIS A 198 -10.08 2.14 6.22
N ALA A 199 -10.49 3.39 5.97
CA ALA A 199 -11.83 3.84 6.32
C ALA A 199 -12.92 3.04 5.60
N ASN A 200 -12.71 2.69 4.33
CA ASN A 200 -13.64 1.85 3.57
C ASN A 200 -13.74 0.44 4.17
N TRP A 201 -12.62 -0.18 4.57
CA TRP A 201 -12.62 -1.47 5.25
C TRP A 201 -13.36 -1.42 6.58
N LYS A 202 -13.13 -0.38 7.38
CA LYS A 202 -13.87 -0.19 8.65
C LYS A 202 -15.36 0.04 8.41
N ALA A 203 -15.74 0.76 7.36
CA ALA A 203 -17.15 0.96 7.01
C ALA A 203 -17.84 -0.35 6.59
N MET A 204 -17.17 -1.21 5.81
CA MET A 204 -17.67 -2.54 5.48
C MET A 204 -17.88 -3.39 6.73
N ARG A 205 -16.90 -3.41 7.64
CA ARG A 205 -17.00 -4.11 8.93
C ARG A 205 -18.19 -3.60 9.76
N ALA A 206 -18.34 -2.29 9.87
CA ALA A 206 -19.46 -1.67 10.60
C ALA A 206 -20.83 -2.00 9.99
N ALA A 207 -20.87 -2.27 8.68
CA ALA A 207 -22.06 -2.74 7.97
C ALA A 207 -22.31 -4.25 8.12
N GLY A 208 -21.50 -4.97 8.89
CA GLY A 208 -21.64 -6.41 9.15
C GLY A 208 -20.97 -7.32 8.11
N ILE A 209 -20.12 -6.78 7.24
CA ILE A 209 -19.35 -7.58 6.29
C ILE A 209 -18.14 -8.19 7.02
N ASP A 210 -17.96 -9.49 6.88
CA ASP A 210 -16.77 -10.19 7.38
C ASP A 210 -15.53 -9.78 6.55
N THR A 211 -14.77 -8.83 7.10
CA THR A 211 -13.56 -8.34 6.43
C THR A 211 -12.40 -9.32 6.50
N THR A 212 -12.40 -10.29 7.43
CA THR A 212 -11.41 -11.37 7.46
C THR A 212 -11.57 -12.29 6.25
N ALA A 213 -12.81 -12.57 5.84
CA ALA A 213 -13.09 -13.35 4.63
C ALA A 213 -12.58 -12.66 3.34
N LEU A 214 -12.44 -11.32 3.34
CA LEU A 214 -11.90 -10.54 2.23
C LEU A 214 -10.36 -10.49 2.19
N LEU A 215 -9.69 -11.20 3.11
CA LEU A 215 -8.25 -11.38 3.11
C LEU A 215 -7.90 -12.76 2.53
N SER A 216 -7.03 -12.80 1.52
CA SER A 216 -6.62 -14.04 0.85
C SER A 216 -5.88 -14.99 1.79
N ASN A 217 -5.08 -14.45 2.70
CA ASN A 217 -4.40 -15.21 3.75
C ASN A 217 -5.13 -15.16 5.10
N LYS A 218 -6.35 -14.62 5.18
CA LYS A 218 -7.16 -14.46 6.41
C LYS A 218 -6.46 -13.68 7.55
N ILE A 219 -5.34 -13.03 7.25
CA ILE A 219 -4.50 -12.32 8.23
C ILE A 219 -4.37 -10.83 7.88
N ASN A 220 -3.84 -10.50 6.70
CA ASN A 220 -3.53 -9.11 6.32
C ASN A 220 -3.37 -8.84 4.82
N HIS A 221 -3.45 -9.82 3.95
CA HIS A 221 -3.37 -9.62 2.50
C HIS A 221 -4.77 -9.65 1.87
N PRO A 222 -5.23 -8.57 1.22
CA PRO A 222 -6.53 -8.57 0.55
C PRO A 222 -6.64 -9.63 -0.55
N VAL A 223 -7.85 -10.14 -0.80
CA VAL A 223 -8.12 -10.94 -2.00
C VAL A 223 -7.93 -10.08 -3.26
N ARG A 224 -7.73 -10.73 -4.41
CA ARG A 224 -7.42 -10.06 -5.68
C ARG A 224 -8.47 -9.01 -6.08
N GLU A 225 -9.73 -9.30 -5.84
CA GLU A 225 -10.86 -8.42 -6.11
C GLU A 225 -10.80 -7.12 -5.30
N MET A 226 -10.31 -7.19 -4.06
CA MET A 226 -10.17 -6.01 -3.20
C MET A 226 -9.06 -5.06 -3.65
N HIS A 227 -8.07 -5.54 -4.40
CA HIS A 227 -7.08 -4.68 -5.04
C HIS A 227 -7.69 -3.74 -6.09
N PHE A 228 -8.79 -4.14 -6.74
CA PHE A 228 -9.53 -3.24 -7.62
C PHE A 228 -10.16 -2.07 -6.84
N MET A 229 -10.65 -2.30 -5.61
CA MET A 229 -11.17 -1.22 -4.78
C MET A 229 -10.09 -0.19 -4.42
N PHE A 230 -8.87 -0.63 -4.10
CA PHE A 230 -7.74 0.28 -3.88
C PHE A 230 -7.43 1.11 -5.12
N ALA A 231 -7.39 0.47 -6.29
CA ALA A 231 -7.15 1.17 -7.55
C ALA A 231 -8.25 2.19 -7.86
N TYR A 232 -9.50 1.83 -7.63
CA TYR A 232 -10.64 2.73 -7.84
C TYR A 232 -10.55 3.97 -6.93
N GLU A 233 -10.26 3.80 -5.64
CA GLU A 233 -10.10 4.91 -4.70
C GLU A 233 -8.92 5.83 -5.07
N LEU A 234 -7.83 5.28 -5.62
CA LEU A 234 -6.67 6.06 -6.07
C LEU A 234 -6.96 6.91 -7.31
N VAL A 235 -7.89 6.53 -8.17
CA VAL A 235 -8.18 7.23 -9.43
C VAL A 235 -9.43 8.11 -9.35
N LYS A 236 -10.21 7.99 -8.28
CA LYS A 236 -11.40 8.78 -7.97
C LYS A 236 -11.05 10.22 -7.59
#